data_46588dc869298d219b29e59a91ae1f59
#
_entry.id   46588dc869298d219b29e59a91ae1f59
#
_cell.length_a   1.000
_cell.length_b   1.000
_cell.length_c   1.000
_cell.angle_alpha   90.00
_cell.angle_beta   90.00
_cell.angle_gamma   90.00
#
_symmetry.space_group_name_H-M   'P 1'
#
loop_
_entity.id
_entity.type
_entity.pdbx_description
1 polymer ?
#
loop_
_entity_poly.entity_id
_entity_poly.type
_entity_poly.pdbx_seq_one_letter_code
_entity_poly.pdbx_strand_id
1 'polypeptide(L)'
;MEAILVKACGFLFMIALGFVLKRIGLFSIDDSSVLSKIVLKITLPMAIVSNFKGLELNSSFMVAIAIGFIVHFVSITVVLILTRKKPAEQRAFYIINTSGYNIGLCTLPYMSSFFAAEAVALVCMFDVGNAIMCFGFTFAIAMMVSKGKGNVNKKEILKTLFSSMPFVTYLVMILLCAGNIALPEPVYTVAGMIGQANACVAMLLIGILFEPKFNRSELKDMLGVFTLRMVLGIVFALCIYYFLPIPLMYRQILAVIVFSPILSVAPIYTERCGYNRSVAAVLNSLMIPFSMIVMTILLMLLKVY
;
A
#
# COMPACT_ATOMS: atom_id res chain seq x y z
N MET A 1 23.08 5.71 8.61
CA MET A 1 23.00 5.26 7.19
C MET A 1 23.18 3.75 7.06
N GLU A 2 24.21 3.18 7.64
CA GLU A 2 24.48 1.73 7.60
C GLU A 2 23.29 0.89 8.10
N ALA A 3 22.70 1.24 9.24
CA ALA A 3 21.54 0.53 9.79
C ALA A 3 20.31 0.52 8.85
N ILE A 4 20.09 1.59 8.08
CA ILE A 4 19.01 1.64 7.08
C ILE A 4 19.31 0.68 5.95
N LEU A 5 20.52 0.69 5.42
CA LEU A 5 20.92 -0.20 4.34
C LEU A 5 20.83 -1.67 4.76
N VAL A 6 21.31 -2.03 5.96
CA VAL A 6 21.23 -3.41 6.48
C VAL A 6 19.77 -3.87 6.56
N LYS A 7 18.87 -3.03 7.13
CA LYS A 7 17.44 -3.37 7.20
C LYS A 7 16.80 -3.47 5.81
N ALA A 8 17.07 -2.52 4.91
CA ALA A 8 16.55 -2.54 3.54
C ALA A 8 17.04 -3.78 2.76
N CYS A 9 18.33 -4.11 2.87
CA CYS A 9 18.88 -5.35 2.29
C CYS A 9 18.23 -6.59 2.91
N GLY A 10 17.96 -6.59 4.22
CA GLY A 10 17.25 -7.67 4.90
C GLY A 10 15.84 -7.88 4.34
N PHE A 11 15.09 -6.81 4.07
CA PHE A 11 13.77 -6.90 3.44
C PHE A 11 13.83 -7.46 2.02
N LEU A 12 14.76 -6.95 1.19
CA LEU A 12 14.98 -7.49 -0.16
C LEU A 12 15.44 -8.96 -0.13
N PHE A 13 16.28 -9.32 0.84
CA PHE A 13 16.67 -10.71 1.06
C PHE A 13 15.47 -11.60 1.41
N MET A 14 14.56 -11.15 2.29
CA MET A 14 13.35 -11.94 2.64
C MET A 14 12.44 -12.11 1.41
N ILE A 15 12.30 -11.10 0.55
CA ILE A 15 11.56 -11.22 -0.72
C ILE A 15 12.26 -12.24 -1.65
N ALA A 16 13.58 -12.13 -1.81
CA ALA A 16 14.35 -13.06 -2.61
C ALA A 16 14.26 -14.50 -2.05
N LEU A 17 14.31 -14.67 -0.73
CA LEU A 17 14.11 -15.95 -0.06
C LEU A 17 12.74 -16.55 -0.38
N GLY A 18 11.65 -15.80 -0.25
CA GLY A 18 10.30 -16.25 -0.61
C GLY A 18 10.21 -16.72 -2.06
N PHE A 19 10.85 -15.98 -3.00
CA PHE A 19 10.93 -16.37 -4.40
C PHE A 19 11.73 -17.66 -4.61
N VAL A 20 12.89 -17.82 -3.96
CA VAL A 20 13.72 -19.02 -4.03
C VAL A 20 12.98 -20.22 -3.45
N LEU A 21 12.35 -20.08 -2.28
CA LEU A 21 11.58 -21.14 -1.63
C LEU A 21 10.43 -21.65 -2.51
N LYS A 22 9.78 -20.74 -3.26
CA LYS A 22 8.81 -21.14 -4.29
C LYS A 22 9.48 -21.90 -5.45
N ARG A 23 10.65 -21.45 -5.90
CA ARG A 23 11.37 -22.08 -7.03
C ARG A 23 11.86 -23.49 -6.73
N ILE A 24 12.28 -23.77 -5.51
CA ILE A 24 12.71 -25.11 -5.07
C ILE A 24 11.53 -26.01 -4.66
N GLY A 25 10.28 -25.52 -4.75
CA GLY A 25 9.07 -26.30 -4.47
C GLY A 25 8.70 -26.45 -2.99
N LEU A 26 9.36 -25.71 -2.06
CA LEU A 26 8.96 -25.70 -0.66
C LEU A 26 7.62 -24.98 -0.45
N PHE A 27 7.37 -23.94 -1.23
CA PHE A 27 6.07 -23.24 -1.31
C PHE A 27 5.55 -23.26 -2.75
N SER A 28 4.22 -23.38 -2.86
CA SER A 28 3.47 -23.19 -4.10
C SER A 28 2.83 -21.79 -4.14
N ILE A 29 2.32 -21.41 -5.31
CA ILE A 29 1.52 -20.17 -5.43
C ILE A 29 0.24 -20.25 -4.58
N ASP A 30 -0.31 -21.43 -4.37
CA ASP A 30 -1.53 -21.64 -3.58
C ASP A 30 -1.30 -21.38 -2.09
N ASP A 31 -0.10 -21.65 -1.57
CA ASP A 31 0.29 -21.35 -0.19
C ASP A 31 0.26 -19.85 0.11
N SER A 32 0.40 -19.01 -0.93
CA SER A 32 0.28 -17.56 -0.79
C SER A 32 -1.08 -17.13 -0.24
N SER A 33 -2.14 -17.91 -0.48
CA SER A 33 -3.47 -17.66 0.06
C SER A 33 -3.53 -17.80 1.58
N VAL A 34 -2.82 -18.78 2.13
CA VAL A 34 -2.73 -19.00 3.59
C VAL A 34 -1.90 -17.89 4.23
N LEU A 35 -0.73 -17.59 3.68
CA LEU A 35 0.12 -16.50 4.15
C LEU A 35 -0.59 -15.14 4.08
N SER A 36 -1.32 -14.87 3.00
CA SER A 36 -2.14 -13.66 2.89
C SER A 36 -3.20 -13.56 3.99
N LYS A 37 -3.85 -14.67 4.35
CA LYS A 37 -4.81 -14.69 5.46
C LYS A 37 -4.13 -14.43 6.80
N ILE A 38 -2.95 -15.02 7.05
CA ILE A 38 -2.18 -14.77 8.27
C ILE A 38 -1.81 -13.29 8.36
N VAL A 39 -1.25 -12.72 7.28
CA VAL A 39 -0.86 -11.30 7.27
C VAL A 39 -2.07 -10.40 7.44
N LEU A 40 -3.07 -10.50 6.58
CA LEU A 40 -4.18 -9.53 6.53
C LEU A 40 -5.18 -9.69 7.67
N LYS A 41 -5.31 -10.91 8.26
CA LYS A 41 -6.32 -11.15 9.29
C LYS A 41 -5.76 -11.28 10.71
N ILE A 42 -4.44 -11.45 10.85
CA ILE A 42 -3.81 -11.70 12.15
C ILE A 42 -2.68 -10.69 12.37
N THR A 43 -1.56 -10.84 11.66
CA THR A 43 -0.34 -10.10 12.03
C THR A 43 -0.42 -8.61 11.75
N LEU A 44 -1.00 -8.18 10.64
CA LEU A 44 -1.18 -6.75 10.32
C LEU A 44 -2.18 -6.06 11.25
N PRO A 45 -3.39 -6.59 11.54
CA PRO A 45 -4.27 -6.04 12.57
C PRO A 45 -3.59 -5.90 13.93
N MET A 46 -2.84 -6.90 14.37
CA MET A 46 -2.13 -6.84 15.65
C MET A 46 -0.98 -5.82 15.63
N ALA A 47 -0.26 -5.69 14.53
CA ALA A 47 0.73 -4.62 14.36
C ALA A 47 0.09 -3.23 14.43
N ILE A 48 -1.10 -3.04 13.84
CA ILE A 48 -1.86 -1.80 13.94
C ILE A 48 -2.22 -1.53 15.40
N VAL A 49 -2.84 -2.48 16.11
CA VAL A 49 -3.22 -2.32 17.52
C VAL A 49 -2.02 -1.90 18.37
N SER A 50 -0.88 -2.58 18.22
CA SER A 50 0.32 -2.26 19.00
C SER A 50 0.88 -0.87 18.75
N ASN A 51 0.79 -0.36 17.51
CA ASN A 51 1.27 0.97 17.13
C ASN A 51 0.34 2.11 17.58
N PHE A 52 -0.88 1.80 18.02
CA PHE A 52 -1.81 2.79 18.56
C PHE A 52 -1.73 2.93 20.10
N LYS A 53 -0.84 2.18 20.75
CA LYS A 53 -0.63 2.30 22.20
C LYS A 53 -0.19 3.71 22.57
N GLY A 54 -0.96 4.38 23.44
CA GLY A 54 -0.65 5.73 23.92
C GLY A 54 -0.72 6.82 22.86
N LEU A 55 -1.34 6.54 21.72
CA LEU A 55 -1.46 7.50 20.64
C LEU A 55 -2.54 8.54 20.95
N GLU A 56 -2.16 9.81 20.93
CA GLU A 56 -3.09 10.93 20.96
C GLU A 56 -3.35 11.45 19.55
N LEU A 57 -4.64 11.54 19.18
CA LEU A 57 -5.02 12.06 17.87
C LEU A 57 -4.69 13.56 17.79
N ASN A 58 -3.92 13.94 16.79
CA ASN A 58 -3.58 15.32 16.50
C ASN A 58 -3.98 15.72 15.06
N SER A 59 -3.93 17.02 14.76
CA SER A 59 -4.29 17.55 13.45
C SER A 59 -3.46 16.96 12.30
N SER A 60 -2.20 16.58 12.55
CA SER A 60 -1.33 15.99 11.52
C SER A 60 -1.84 14.62 11.04
N PHE A 61 -2.47 13.85 11.92
CA PHE A 61 -3.09 12.57 11.55
C PHE A 61 -4.30 12.76 10.64
N MET A 62 -5.12 13.79 10.90
CA MET A 62 -6.24 14.12 9.99
C MET A 62 -5.73 14.58 8.63
N VAL A 63 -4.63 15.34 8.62
CA VAL A 63 -3.96 15.74 7.37
C VAL A 63 -3.43 14.52 6.63
N ALA A 64 -2.86 13.53 7.30
CA ALA A 64 -2.38 12.29 6.65
C ALA A 64 -3.53 11.50 5.99
N ILE A 65 -4.69 11.38 6.65
CA ILE A 65 -5.89 10.77 6.04
C ILE A 65 -6.30 11.55 4.79
N ALA A 66 -6.37 12.89 4.87
CA ALA A 66 -6.74 13.74 3.75
C ALA A 66 -5.75 13.61 2.57
N ILE A 67 -4.44 13.55 2.84
CA ILE A 67 -3.42 13.30 1.81
C ILE A 67 -3.63 11.95 1.15
N GLY A 68 -3.96 10.89 1.92
CA GLY A 68 -4.32 9.58 1.38
C GLY A 68 -5.47 9.65 0.35
N PHE A 69 -6.47 10.51 0.58
CA PHE A 69 -7.53 10.79 -0.40
C PHE A 69 -7.04 11.61 -1.59
N ILE A 70 -6.36 12.71 -1.34
CA ILE A 70 -5.99 13.71 -2.34
C ILE A 70 -5.08 13.10 -3.40
N VAL A 71 -4.04 12.35 -3.00
CA VAL A 71 -3.10 11.73 -3.95
C VAL A 71 -3.80 10.76 -4.90
N HIS A 72 -4.81 10.03 -4.43
CA HIS A 72 -5.60 9.14 -5.28
C HIS A 72 -6.50 9.92 -6.23
N PHE A 73 -7.23 10.91 -5.70
CA PHE A 73 -8.14 11.73 -6.49
C PHE A 73 -7.40 12.43 -7.63
N VAL A 74 -6.26 13.03 -7.33
CA VAL A 74 -5.40 13.69 -8.33
C VAL A 74 -4.87 12.66 -9.33
N SER A 75 -4.37 11.50 -8.86
CA SER A 75 -3.85 10.44 -9.75
C SER A 75 -4.93 9.93 -10.71
N ILE A 76 -6.15 9.66 -10.22
CA ILE A 76 -7.27 9.20 -11.06
C ILE A 76 -7.64 10.27 -12.08
N THR A 77 -7.71 11.54 -11.66
CA THR A 77 -8.06 12.65 -12.54
C THR A 77 -7.03 12.81 -13.67
N VAL A 78 -5.73 12.80 -13.34
CA VAL A 78 -4.64 12.88 -14.32
C VAL A 78 -4.71 11.71 -15.29
N VAL A 79 -4.89 10.48 -14.79
CA VAL A 79 -5.01 9.28 -15.63
C VAL A 79 -6.21 9.39 -16.57
N LEU A 80 -7.39 9.81 -16.08
CA LEU A 80 -8.59 9.97 -16.91
C LEU A 80 -8.36 10.94 -18.07
N ILE A 81 -7.64 12.04 -17.82
CA ILE A 81 -7.32 13.05 -18.86
C ILE A 81 -6.32 12.47 -19.87
N LEU A 82 -5.21 11.89 -19.40
CA LEU A 82 -4.13 11.43 -20.26
C LEU A 82 -4.51 10.20 -21.08
N THR A 83 -5.39 9.34 -20.55
CA THR A 83 -5.79 8.10 -21.21
C THR A 83 -7.11 8.21 -22.00
N ARG A 84 -7.69 9.42 -22.14
CA ARG A 84 -9.01 9.63 -22.77
C ARG A 84 -9.18 8.99 -24.15
N LYS A 85 -8.10 8.84 -24.90
CA LYS A 85 -8.08 8.25 -26.26
C LYS A 85 -7.82 6.73 -26.27
N LYS A 86 -7.55 6.12 -25.10
CA LYS A 86 -7.28 4.68 -25.00
C LYS A 86 -8.59 3.88 -24.91
N PRO A 87 -8.58 2.57 -25.26
CA PRO A 87 -9.70 1.67 -24.99
C PRO A 87 -10.12 1.67 -23.51
N ALA A 88 -11.40 1.39 -23.26
CA ALA A 88 -12.00 1.51 -21.92
C ALA A 88 -11.32 0.60 -20.88
N GLU A 89 -11.01 -0.66 -21.24
CA GLU A 89 -10.33 -1.63 -20.37
C GLU A 89 -8.90 -1.18 -20.07
N GLN A 90 -8.20 -0.63 -21.06
CA GLN A 90 -6.86 -0.10 -20.89
C GLN A 90 -6.86 1.14 -19.96
N ARG A 91 -7.85 2.02 -20.08
CA ARG A 91 -8.03 3.16 -19.17
C ARG A 91 -8.24 2.68 -17.72
N ALA A 92 -9.07 1.67 -17.52
CA ALA A 92 -9.30 1.07 -16.21
C ALA A 92 -8.00 0.47 -15.63
N PHE A 93 -7.20 -0.21 -16.46
CA PHE A 93 -5.87 -0.70 -16.06
C PHE A 93 -4.97 0.44 -15.55
N TYR A 94 -4.90 1.55 -16.27
CA TYR A 94 -4.11 2.72 -15.83
C TYR A 94 -4.65 3.32 -14.54
N ILE A 95 -5.96 3.46 -14.36
CA ILE A 95 -6.58 3.98 -13.14
C ILE A 95 -6.18 3.12 -11.93
N ILE A 96 -6.38 1.79 -12.01
CA ILE A 96 -6.14 0.87 -10.91
C ILE A 96 -4.65 0.85 -10.52
N ASN A 97 -3.77 0.75 -11.52
CA ASN A 97 -2.35 0.51 -11.29
C ASN A 97 -1.55 1.80 -11.04
N THR A 98 -2.08 2.99 -11.38
CA THR A 98 -1.42 4.26 -11.08
C THR A 98 -1.77 4.79 -9.70
N SER A 99 -3.02 4.69 -9.24
CA SER A 99 -3.48 5.40 -8.06
C SER A 99 -3.38 4.62 -6.74
N GLY A 100 -3.42 3.29 -6.75
CA GLY A 100 -3.43 2.49 -5.51
C GLY A 100 -2.05 2.25 -4.90
N TYR A 101 -1.97 2.31 -3.56
CA TYR A 101 -0.74 2.05 -2.79
C TYR A 101 -0.87 0.81 -1.92
N ASN A 102 0.20 -0.01 -1.89
CA ASN A 102 0.31 -1.19 -1.02
C ASN A 102 0.94 -0.80 0.32
N ILE A 103 0.17 -0.09 1.15
CA ILE A 103 0.65 0.34 2.45
C ILE A 103 0.71 -0.84 3.41
N GLY A 104 -0.40 -1.54 3.63
CA GLY A 104 -0.51 -2.56 4.68
C GLY A 104 0.44 -3.74 4.53
N LEU A 105 0.58 -4.32 3.30
CA LEU A 105 1.42 -5.49 3.07
C LEU A 105 2.91 -5.17 2.84
N CYS A 106 3.24 -3.97 2.36
CA CYS A 106 4.61 -3.63 1.99
C CYS A 106 5.17 -2.46 2.80
N THR A 107 4.54 -1.29 2.69
CA THR A 107 5.11 -0.05 3.23
C THR A 107 5.05 0.00 4.75
N LEU A 108 3.96 -0.41 5.37
CA LEU A 108 3.81 -0.37 6.83
C LEU A 108 4.82 -1.30 7.54
N PRO A 109 4.97 -2.59 7.16
CA PRO A 109 6.02 -3.43 7.71
C PRO A 109 7.43 -2.86 7.50
N TYR A 110 7.66 -2.26 6.33
CA TYR A 110 8.94 -1.64 6.00
C TYR A 110 9.21 -0.42 6.90
N MET A 111 8.27 0.53 6.98
CA MET A 111 8.42 1.75 7.77
C MET A 111 8.51 1.48 9.28
N SER A 112 7.76 0.50 9.80
CA SER A 112 7.81 0.12 11.22
C SER A 112 9.17 -0.41 11.69
N SER A 113 10.04 -0.80 10.77
CA SER A 113 11.40 -1.19 11.11
C SER A 113 12.35 0.00 11.37
N PHE A 114 11.99 1.20 10.91
CA PHE A 114 12.82 2.39 11.01
C PHE A 114 12.31 3.41 12.03
N PHE A 115 11.02 3.41 12.31
CA PHE A 115 10.35 4.47 13.04
C PHE A 115 9.69 3.98 14.33
N ALA A 116 9.57 4.90 15.29
CA ALA A 116 8.79 4.70 16.50
C ALA A 116 7.28 4.63 16.20
N ALA A 117 6.49 4.11 17.15
CA ALA A 117 5.06 3.86 17.01
C ALA A 117 4.25 5.06 16.50
N GLU A 118 4.56 6.28 16.98
CA GLU A 118 3.86 7.51 16.55
C GLU A 118 4.02 7.80 15.05
N ALA A 119 5.23 7.65 14.53
CA ALA A 119 5.51 7.83 13.11
C ALA A 119 4.87 6.73 12.26
N VAL A 120 4.83 5.50 12.77
CA VAL A 120 4.13 4.37 12.13
C VAL A 120 2.61 4.61 12.13
N ALA A 121 2.07 5.20 13.20
CA ALA A 121 0.66 5.59 13.26
C ALA A 121 0.30 6.62 12.17
N LEU A 122 1.19 7.56 11.84
CA LEU A 122 0.99 8.48 10.71
C LEU A 122 0.83 7.72 9.38
N VAL A 123 1.63 6.68 9.16
CA VAL A 123 1.50 5.79 7.97
C VAL A 123 0.16 5.06 7.99
N CYS A 124 -0.29 4.60 9.16
CA CYS A 124 -1.62 4.00 9.33
C CYS A 124 -2.74 4.98 8.99
N MET A 125 -2.62 6.25 9.41
CA MET A 125 -3.62 7.28 9.08
C MET A 125 -3.68 7.57 7.57
N PHE A 126 -2.53 7.66 6.90
CA PHE A 126 -2.51 7.73 5.43
C PHE A 126 -3.22 6.51 4.81
N ASP A 127 -2.99 5.30 5.35
CA ASP A 127 -3.59 4.07 4.84
C ASP A 127 -5.11 4.02 5.02
N VAL A 128 -5.68 4.72 6.00
CA VAL A 128 -7.14 4.88 6.11
C VAL A 128 -7.70 5.56 4.86
N GLY A 129 -7.13 6.69 4.46
CA GLY A 129 -7.52 7.41 3.25
C GLY A 129 -7.27 6.58 1.98
N ASN A 130 -6.10 5.94 1.91
CA ASN A 130 -5.72 5.01 0.84
C ASN A 130 -6.71 3.85 0.71
N ALA A 131 -7.08 3.18 1.81
CA ALA A 131 -7.98 2.04 1.80
C ALA A 131 -9.38 2.40 1.29
N ILE A 132 -9.94 3.53 1.74
CA ILE A 132 -11.24 4.02 1.27
C ILE A 132 -11.18 4.29 -0.24
N MET A 133 -10.12 4.90 -0.72
CA MET A 133 -9.95 5.17 -2.16
C MET A 133 -9.72 3.87 -2.94
N CYS A 134 -8.82 3.00 -2.51
CA CYS A 134 -8.47 1.76 -3.20
C CYS A 134 -9.65 0.79 -3.30
N PHE A 135 -10.28 0.49 -2.15
CA PHE A 135 -11.36 -0.51 -2.08
C PHE A 135 -12.73 0.08 -2.45
N GLY A 136 -12.89 1.40 -2.36
CA GLY A 136 -14.10 2.12 -2.69
C GLY A 136 -14.07 2.75 -4.07
N PHE A 137 -13.47 3.92 -4.16
CA PHE A 137 -13.62 4.81 -5.32
C PHE A 137 -12.81 4.39 -6.54
N THR A 138 -11.56 3.99 -6.39
CA THR A 138 -10.68 3.65 -7.54
C THR A 138 -11.26 2.50 -8.35
N PHE A 139 -11.65 1.41 -7.67
CA PHE A 139 -12.26 0.27 -8.33
C PHE A 139 -13.61 0.61 -8.96
N ALA A 140 -14.46 1.37 -8.26
CA ALA A 140 -15.75 1.82 -8.78
C ALA A 140 -15.59 2.67 -10.05
N ILE A 141 -14.67 3.63 -10.06
CA ILE A 141 -14.39 4.49 -11.24
C ILE A 141 -13.84 3.64 -12.39
N ALA A 142 -12.91 2.72 -12.13
CA ALA A 142 -12.37 1.82 -13.14
C ALA A 142 -13.46 0.94 -13.77
N MET A 143 -14.37 0.39 -12.96
CA MET A 143 -15.53 -0.38 -13.43
C MET A 143 -16.51 0.47 -14.25
N MET A 144 -16.79 1.71 -13.80
CA MET A 144 -17.63 2.63 -14.59
C MET A 144 -17.01 2.97 -15.95
N VAL A 145 -15.70 3.14 -16.00
CA VAL A 145 -14.97 3.44 -17.25
C VAL A 145 -14.97 2.23 -18.18
N SER A 146 -14.76 1.02 -17.67
CA SER A 146 -14.62 -0.20 -18.48
C SER A 146 -15.98 -0.81 -18.90
N LYS A 147 -16.97 -0.83 -17.99
CA LYS A 147 -18.23 -1.57 -18.18
C LYS A 147 -19.49 -0.70 -18.11
N GLY A 148 -19.35 0.61 -17.91
CA GLY A 148 -20.47 1.54 -17.79
C GLY A 148 -21.06 1.64 -16.39
N LYS A 149 -21.87 2.70 -16.17
CA LYS A 149 -22.38 3.08 -14.83
C LYS A 149 -23.28 2.04 -14.15
N GLY A 150 -23.98 1.19 -14.91
CA GLY A 150 -24.91 0.19 -14.37
C GLY A 150 -24.26 -1.00 -13.64
N ASN A 151 -22.94 -1.17 -13.78
CA ASN A 151 -22.21 -2.32 -13.24
C ASN A 151 -21.54 -2.05 -11.87
N VAL A 152 -21.80 -0.91 -11.25
CA VAL A 152 -21.22 -0.56 -9.96
C VAL A 152 -22.24 -0.76 -8.84
N ASN A 153 -22.03 -1.78 -8.02
CA ASN A 153 -22.86 -2.07 -6.86
C ASN A 153 -22.29 -1.41 -5.59
N LYS A 154 -22.95 -0.37 -5.09
CA LYS A 154 -22.55 0.33 -3.86
C LYS A 154 -22.46 -0.58 -2.64
N LYS A 155 -23.36 -1.60 -2.54
CA LYS A 155 -23.31 -2.58 -1.45
C LYS A 155 -22.05 -3.46 -1.53
N GLU A 156 -21.62 -3.83 -2.73
CA GLU A 156 -20.37 -4.60 -2.93
C GLU A 156 -19.14 -3.80 -2.54
N ILE A 157 -19.09 -2.50 -2.86
CA ILE A 157 -18.01 -1.60 -2.45
C ILE A 157 -17.92 -1.53 -0.92
N LEU A 158 -19.03 -1.23 -0.25
CA LEU A 158 -19.09 -1.19 1.22
C LEU A 158 -18.68 -2.53 1.83
N LYS A 159 -19.22 -3.65 1.30
CA LYS A 159 -18.86 -4.99 1.74
C LYS A 159 -17.36 -5.26 1.61
N THR A 160 -16.74 -4.87 0.48
CA THR A 160 -15.30 -5.04 0.26
C THR A 160 -14.48 -4.26 1.27
N LEU A 161 -14.85 -3.00 1.52
CA LEU A 161 -14.17 -2.13 2.48
C LEU A 161 -14.24 -2.67 3.91
N PHE A 162 -15.46 -3.01 4.40
CA PHE A 162 -15.65 -3.56 5.74
C PHE A 162 -15.24 -5.03 5.89
N SER A 163 -14.96 -5.74 4.80
CA SER A 163 -14.34 -7.07 4.84
C SER A 163 -12.82 -7.02 5.00
N SER A 164 -12.22 -5.82 4.86
CA SER A 164 -10.79 -5.62 5.10
C SER A 164 -10.53 -5.50 6.60
N MET A 165 -9.97 -6.54 7.21
CA MET A 165 -9.62 -6.53 8.64
C MET A 165 -8.69 -5.37 9.03
N PRO A 166 -7.63 -5.04 8.26
CA PRO A 166 -6.81 -3.87 8.58
C PRO A 166 -7.63 -2.58 8.63
N PHE A 167 -8.51 -2.36 7.64
CA PHE A 167 -9.37 -1.17 7.62
C PHE A 167 -10.30 -1.09 8.84
N VAL A 168 -10.96 -2.20 9.19
CA VAL A 168 -11.81 -2.27 10.38
C VAL A 168 -10.99 -2.01 11.65
N THR A 169 -9.77 -2.57 11.73
CA THR A 169 -8.87 -2.33 12.87
C THR A 169 -8.49 -0.86 12.97
N TYR A 170 -8.16 -0.19 11.86
CA TYR A 170 -7.92 1.27 11.88
C TYR A 170 -9.12 2.03 12.44
N LEU A 171 -10.33 1.75 11.95
CA LEU A 171 -11.54 2.43 12.43
C LEU A 171 -11.77 2.22 13.92
N VAL A 172 -11.64 0.98 14.40
CA VAL A 172 -11.79 0.67 15.83
C VAL A 172 -10.76 1.42 16.65
N MET A 173 -9.48 1.37 16.25
CA MET A 173 -8.42 2.05 16.99
C MET A 173 -8.57 3.57 16.99
N ILE A 174 -8.98 4.18 15.87
CA ILE A 174 -9.27 5.62 15.79
C ILE A 174 -10.43 5.98 16.72
N LEU A 175 -11.52 5.20 16.74
CA LEU A 175 -12.66 5.45 17.61
C LEU A 175 -12.29 5.33 19.10
N LEU A 176 -11.46 4.34 19.46
CA LEU A 176 -10.95 4.20 20.83
C LEU A 176 -10.08 5.40 21.23
N CYS A 177 -9.16 5.82 20.35
CA CYS A 177 -8.33 7.00 20.61
C CYS A 177 -9.17 8.29 20.71
N ALA A 178 -10.16 8.48 19.83
CA ALA A 178 -11.06 9.63 19.87
C ALA A 178 -11.91 9.67 21.14
N GLY A 179 -12.28 8.49 21.67
CA GLY A 179 -12.98 8.34 22.94
C GLY A 179 -12.07 8.38 24.18
N ASN A 180 -10.75 8.56 24.01
CA ASN A 180 -9.75 8.43 25.08
C ASN A 180 -9.84 7.07 25.85
N ILE A 181 -10.19 6.00 25.12
CA ILE A 181 -10.33 4.65 25.64
C ILE A 181 -9.05 3.87 25.37
N ALA A 182 -8.23 3.64 26.40
CA ALA A 182 -7.06 2.78 26.30
C ALA A 182 -7.46 1.30 26.46
N LEU A 183 -6.88 0.44 25.63
CA LEU A 183 -6.98 -1.01 25.83
C LEU A 183 -6.11 -1.44 27.03
N PRO A 184 -6.46 -2.55 27.71
CA PRO A 184 -5.60 -3.09 28.77
C PRO A 184 -4.19 -3.42 28.27
N GLU A 185 -3.18 -3.18 29.10
CA GLU A 185 -1.76 -3.39 28.77
C GLU A 185 -1.45 -4.81 28.23
N PRO A 186 -2.04 -5.90 28.76
CA PRO A 186 -1.83 -7.23 28.19
C PRO A 186 -2.25 -7.36 26.73
N VAL A 187 -3.29 -6.61 26.30
CA VAL A 187 -3.75 -6.62 24.88
C VAL A 187 -2.67 -6.03 23.98
N TYR A 188 -2.09 -4.89 24.35
CA TYR A 188 -0.99 -4.28 23.57
C TYR A 188 0.25 -5.18 23.54
N THR A 189 0.57 -5.84 24.66
CA THR A 189 1.70 -6.76 24.76
C THR A 189 1.54 -7.93 23.79
N VAL A 190 0.40 -8.61 23.83
CA VAL A 190 0.11 -9.74 22.92
C VAL A 190 0.04 -9.27 21.46
N ALA A 191 -0.59 -8.11 21.21
CA ALA A 191 -0.64 -7.53 19.88
C ALA A 191 0.77 -7.22 19.35
N GLY A 192 1.67 -6.70 20.17
CA GLY A 192 3.07 -6.45 19.83
C GLY A 192 3.81 -7.74 19.46
N MET A 193 3.66 -8.81 20.26
CA MET A 193 4.29 -10.11 19.99
C MET A 193 3.86 -10.68 18.61
N ILE A 194 2.56 -10.66 18.33
CA ILE A 194 2.03 -11.17 17.06
C ILE A 194 2.39 -10.23 15.91
N GLY A 195 2.29 -8.91 16.14
CA GLY A 195 2.55 -7.87 15.16
C GLY A 195 4.00 -7.84 14.66
N GLN A 196 4.97 -8.21 15.50
CA GLN A 196 6.38 -8.31 15.09
C GLN A 196 6.63 -9.31 13.96
N ALA A 197 5.84 -10.39 13.88
CA ALA A 197 5.94 -11.35 12.80
C ALA A 197 5.49 -10.79 11.43
N ASN A 198 4.72 -9.68 11.42
CA ASN A 198 4.11 -9.13 10.22
C ASN A 198 5.13 -8.83 9.12
N ALA A 199 6.23 -8.19 9.45
CA ALA A 199 7.25 -7.80 8.48
C ALA A 199 7.86 -9.01 7.76
N CYS A 200 8.25 -10.04 8.49
CA CYS A 200 8.85 -11.24 7.93
C CYS A 200 7.85 -12.00 7.03
N VAL A 201 6.65 -12.27 7.55
CA VAL A 201 5.64 -13.04 6.79
C VAL A 201 5.17 -12.30 5.55
N ALA A 202 4.99 -10.97 5.64
CA ALA A 202 4.60 -10.15 4.51
C ALA A 202 5.66 -10.12 3.40
N MET A 203 6.95 -10.02 3.73
CA MET A 203 8.02 -10.03 2.74
C MET A 203 8.20 -11.39 2.08
N LEU A 204 8.10 -12.48 2.84
CA LEU A 204 8.09 -13.83 2.27
C LEU A 204 6.90 -14.03 1.32
N LEU A 205 5.70 -13.60 1.71
CA LEU A 205 4.51 -13.63 0.87
C LEU A 205 4.72 -12.88 -0.45
N ILE A 206 5.29 -11.68 -0.40
CA ILE A 206 5.61 -10.89 -1.59
C ILE A 206 6.56 -11.66 -2.51
N GLY A 207 7.58 -12.32 -1.94
CA GLY A 207 8.53 -13.15 -2.70
C GLY A 207 7.85 -14.34 -3.38
N ILE A 208 6.95 -15.03 -2.69
CA ILE A 208 6.17 -16.14 -3.25
C ILE A 208 5.27 -15.67 -4.40
N LEU A 209 4.65 -14.50 -4.25
CA LEU A 209 3.80 -13.89 -5.28
C LEU A 209 4.59 -13.30 -6.46
N PHE A 210 5.92 -13.18 -6.34
CA PHE A 210 6.75 -12.60 -7.39
C PHE A 210 6.76 -13.44 -8.66
N GLU A 211 6.25 -12.89 -9.78
CA GLU A 211 6.18 -13.52 -11.11
C GLU A 211 6.69 -12.57 -12.20
N PRO A 212 7.98 -12.66 -12.59
CA PRO A 212 8.58 -11.73 -13.55
C PRO A 212 8.37 -12.14 -15.03
N LYS A 213 7.33 -12.90 -15.34
CA LYS A 213 7.03 -13.32 -16.72
C LYS A 213 6.15 -12.29 -17.42
N PHE A 214 6.65 -11.61 -18.42
CA PHE A 214 5.89 -10.62 -19.19
C PHE A 214 5.99 -10.85 -20.70
N ASN A 215 4.97 -10.39 -21.42
CA ASN A 215 4.94 -10.37 -22.86
C ASN A 215 5.41 -8.98 -23.37
N ARG A 216 6.27 -8.95 -24.38
CA ARG A 216 6.81 -7.70 -24.93
C ARG A 216 5.74 -6.74 -25.47
N SER A 217 4.60 -7.26 -25.94
CA SER A 217 3.49 -6.44 -26.44
C SER A 217 2.87 -5.52 -25.37
N GLU A 218 2.99 -5.88 -24.10
CA GLU A 218 2.36 -5.19 -22.96
C GLU A 218 3.32 -4.23 -22.24
N LEU A 219 4.62 -4.26 -22.61
CA LEU A 219 5.67 -3.44 -22.01
C LEU A 219 5.36 -1.94 -22.07
N LYS A 220 4.73 -1.48 -23.16
CA LYS A 220 4.37 -0.06 -23.34
C LYS A 220 3.41 0.44 -22.27
N ASP A 221 2.40 -0.36 -21.91
CA ASP A 221 1.44 0.03 -20.88
C ASP A 221 2.03 -0.07 -19.47
N MET A 222 2.88 -1.07 -19.23
CA MET A 222 3.62 -1.18 -17.98
C MET A 222 4.52 0.03 -17.75
N LEU A 223 5.30 0.42 -18.78
CA LEU A 223 6.15 1.62 -18.72
C LEU A 223 5.33 2.91 -18.58
N GLY A 224 4.17 2.98 -19.22
CA GLY A 224 3.26 4.12 -19.08
C GLY A 224 2.76 4.30 -17.65
N VAL A 225 2.31 3.23 -17.01
CA VAL A 225 1.91 3.27 -15.59
C VAL A 225 3.10 3.58 -14.69
N PHE A 226 4.25 2.92 -14.90
CA PHE A 226 5.47 3.16 -14.15
C PHE A 226 5.87 4.65 -14.19
N THR A 227 5.96 5.23 -15.40
CA THR A 227 6.33 6.63 -15.59
C THR A 227 5.33 7.57 -14.89
N LEU A 228 4.03 7.33 -15.06
CA LEU A 228 3.01 8.15 -14.40
C LEU A 228 3.11 8.10 -12.88
N ARG A 229 3.34 6.91 -12.30
CA ARG A 229 3.54 6.79 -10.85
C ARG A 229 4.77 7.54 -10.36
N MET A 230 5.87 7.46 -11.10
CA MET A 230 7.11 8.15 -10.71
C MET A 230 6.95 9.67 -10.80
N VAL A 231 6.38 10.17 -11.90
CA VAL A 231 6.14 11.62 -12.06
C VAL A 231 5.18 12.13 -10.99
N LEU A 232 4.06 11.46 -10.77
CA LEU A 232 3.09 11.85 -9.73
C LEU A 232 3.70 11.72 -8.34
N GLY A 233 4.45 10.66 -8.06
CA GLY A 233 5.16 10.48 -6.79
C GLY A 233 6.13 11.62 -6.49
N ILE A 234 6.93 12.06 -7.49
CA ILE A 234 7.84 13.19 -7.35
C ILE A 234 7.04 14.48 -7.06
N VAL A 235 6.00 14.75 -7.83
CA VAL A 235 5.15 15.94 -7.63
C VAL A 235 4.52 15.93 -6.24
N PHE A 236 3.93 14.81 -5.82
CA PHE A 236 3.33 14.69 -4.49
C PHE A 236 4.36 14.84 -3.38
N ALA A 237 5.53 14.20 -3.50
CA ALA A 237 6.58 14.30 -2.50
C ALA A 237 7.07 15.74 -2.33
N LEU A 238 7.29 16.47 -3.42
CA LEU A 238 7.68 17.88 -3.39
C LEU A 238 6.56 18.74 -2.78
N CYS A 239 5.30 18.57 -3.19
CA CYS A 239 4.18 19.31 -2.63
C CYS A 239 4.02 19.05 -1.12
N ILE A 240 4.12 17.80 -0.69
CA ILE A 240 4.02 17.42 0.72
C ILE A 240 5.19 18.03 1.52
N TYR A 241 6.41 17.89 0.99
CA TYR A 241 7.60 18.34 1.70
C TYR A 241 7.64 19.85 1.91
N TYR A 242 7.28 20.64 0.88
CA TYR A 242 7.42 22.09 0.93
C TYR A 242 6.17 22.83 1.43
N PHE A 243 4.96 22.33 1.17
CA PHE A 243 3.73 23.11 1.39
C PHE A 243 2.86 22.60 2.54
N LEU A 244 3.07 21.38 3.07
CA LEU A 244 2.19 20.83 4.10
C LEU A 244 2.47 21.47 5.47
N PRO A 245 1.46 22.03 6.19
CA PRO A 245 1.64 22.70 7.47
C PRO A 245 1.65 21.72 8.67
N ILE A 246 2.56 20.73 8.65
CA ILE A 246 2.75 19.73 9.71
C ILE A 246 4.25 19.58 10.03
N PRO A 247 4.63 18.94 11.14
CA PRO A 247 6.03 18.76 11.51
C PRO A 247 6.89 18.17 10.39
N LEU A 248 8.16 18.60 10.29
CA LEU A 248 9.07 18.21 9.22
C LEU A 248 9.19 16.68 9.07
N MET A 249 9.35 15.97 10.17
CA MET A 249 9.44 14.50 10.17
C MET A 249 8.21 13.85 9.51
N TYR A 250 7.01 14.35 9.79
CA TYR A 250 5.78 13.84 9.20
C TYR A 250 5.69 14.13 7.69
N ARG A 251 6.11 15.34 7.26
CA ARG A 251 6.23 15.66 5.82
C ARG A 251 7.19 14.73 5.11
N GLN A 252 8.33 14.45 5.72
CA GLN A 252 9.33 13.53 5.19
C GLN A 252 8.77 12.10 5.04
N ILE A 253 8.11 11.58 6.07
CA ILE A 253 7.47 10.26 6.04
C ILE A 253 6.43 10.18 4.93
N LEU A 254 5.50 11.16 4.85
CA LEU A 254 4.48 11.19 3.81
C LEU A 254 5.09 11.31 2.41
N ALA A 255 6.15 12.10 2.24
CA ALA A 255 6.88 12.23 0.98
C ALA A 255 7.57 10.91 0.56
N VAL A 256 7.97 10.07 1.51
CA VAL A 256 8.53 8.75 1.21
C VAL A 256 7.43 7.76 0.81
N ILE A 257 6.31 7.72 1.54
CA ILE A 257 5.29 6.69 1.33
C ILE A 257 4.46 6.88 0.06
N VAL A 258 4.47 8.04 -0.58
CA VAL A 258 3.85 8.22 -1.91
C VAL A 258 4.60 7.47 -3.03
N PHE A 259 5.77 6.90 -2.75
CA PHE A 259 6.47 5.97 -3.63
C PHE A 259 6.19 4.50 -3.31
N SER A 260 5.24 4.21 -2.44
CA SER A 260 4.82 2.84 -2.13
C SER A 260 4.42 2.06 -3.39
N PRO A 261 4.63 0.73 -3.41
CA PRO A 261 4.30 -0.08 -4.58
C PRO A 261 2.80 -0.11 -4.87
N ILE A 262 2.44 -0.71 -6.00
CA ILE A 262 1.04 -0.86 -6.43
C ILE A 262 0.28 -1.74 -5.45
N LEU A 263 -1.01 -1.44 -5.26
CA LEU A 263 -1.94 -2.21 -4.44
C LEU A 263 -1.93 -3.70 -4.82
N SER A 264 -1.81 -4.60 -3.84
CA SER A 264 -1.69 -6.04 -4.07
C SER A 264 -2.89 -6.69 -4.79
N VAL A 265 -4.08 -6.13 -4.63
CA VAL A 265 -5.30 -6.61 -5.33
C VAL A 265 -5.48 -6.01 -6.74
N ALA A 266 -4.58 -5.14 -7.18
CA ALA A 266 -4.67 -4.51 -8.51
C ALA A 266 -4.78 -5.52 -9.67
N PRO A 267 -4.09 -6.67 -9.69
CA PRO A 267 -4.29 -7.68 -10.74
C PRO A 267 -5.71 -8.22 -10.80
N ILE A 268 -6.36 -8.45 -9.66
CA ILE A 268 -7.75 -8.93 -9.59
C ILE A 268 -8.72 -7.87 -10.11
N TYR A 269 -8.50 -6.61 -9.73
CA TYR A 269 -9.33 -5.51 -10.21
C TYR A 269 -9.16 -5.26 -11.70
N THR A 270 -7.93 -5.37 -12.20
CA THR A 270 -7.60 -5.27 -13.63
C THR A 270 -8.35 -6.32 -14.44
N GLU A 271 -8.35 -7.58 -14.00
CA GLU A 271 -9.09 -8.68 -14.63
C GLU A 271 -10.60 -8.44 -14.63
N ARG A 272 -11.16 -8.00 -13.48
CA ARG A 272 -12.59 -7.65 -13.37
C ARG A 272 -13.01 -6.51 -14.33
N CYS A 273 -12.09 -5.60 -14.66
CA CYS A 273 -12.29 -4.54 -15.64
C CYS A 273 -12.05 -4.99 -17.08
N GLY A 274 -11.75 -6.26 -17.33
CA GLY A 274 -11.60 -6.82 -18.67
C GLY A 274 -10.21 -6.67 -19.31
N TYR A 275 -9.20 -6.24 -18.53
CA TYR A 275 -7.81 -6.17 -19.00
C TYR A 275 -6.97 -7.35 -18.48
N ASN A 276 -5.79 -7.57 -19.06
CA ASN A 276 -4.94 -8.71 -18.74
C ASN A 276 -4.38 -8.66 -17.32
N ARG A 277 -4.78 -9.63 -16.48
CA ARG A 277 -4.34 -9.81 -15.10
C ARG A 277 -2.82 -9.97 -14.97
N SER A 278 -2.20 -10.73 -15.92
CA SER A 278 -0.76 -11.00 -15.86
C SER A 278 0.07 -9.74 -15.96
N VAL A 279 -0.33 -8.77 -16.78
CA VAL A 279 0.35 -7.46 -16.91
C VAL A 279 0.41 -6.71 -15.59
N ALA A 280 -0.73 -6.64 -14.90
CA ALA A 280 -0.81 -5.99 -13.59
C ALA A 280 -0.02 -6.77 -12.52
N ALA A 281 -0.01 -8.10 -12.56
CA ALA A 281 0.73 -8.92 -11.63
C ALA A 281 2.26 -8.74 -11.79
N VAL A 282 2.75 -8.76 -13.03
CA VAL A 282 4.17 -8.52 -13.32
C VAL A 282 4.58 -7.10 -12.94
N LEU A 283 3.78 -6.10 -13.32
CA LEU A 283 4.04 -4.71 -12.97
C LEU A 283 4.11 -4.53 -11.44
N ASN A 284 3.17 -5.11 -10.70
CA ASN A 284 3.17 -5.07 -9.24
C ASN A 284 4.42 -5.74 -8.66
N SER A 285 4.79 -6.91 -9.18
CA SER A 285 5.99 -7.63 -8.76
C SER A 285 7.26 -6.80 -8.94
N LEU A 286 7.43 -6.13 -10.08
CA LEU A 286 8.58 -5.27 -10.36
C LEU A 286 8.57 -3.98 -9.54
N MET A 287 7.38 -3.42 -9.30
CA MET A 287 7.23 -2.18 -8.51
C MET A 287 7.62 -2.34 -7.04
N ILE A 288 7.47 -3.52 -6.46
CA ILE A 288 7.77 -3.72 -5.03
C ILE A 288 9.25 -3.48 -4.72
N PRO A 289 10.22 -4.22 -5.31
CA PRO A 289 11.64 -3.99 -5.03
C PRO A 289 12.08 -2.59 -5.48
N PHE A 290 11.54 -2.08 -6.59
CA PHE A 290 11.85 -0.74 -7.05
C PHE A 290 11.41 0.33 -6.05
N SER A 291 10.16 0.27 -5.57
CA SER A 291 9.63 1.19 -4.55
C SER A 291 10.44 1.14 -3.26
N MET A 292 10.85 -0.06 -2.82
CA MET A 292 11.68 -0.20 -1.61
C MET A 292 13.05 0.48 -1.79
N ILE A 293 13.67 0.34 -2.95
CA ILE A 293 14.94 1.04 -3.26
C ILE A 293 14.73 2.55 -3.24
N VAL A 294 13.69 3.06 -3.91
CA VAL A 294 13.38 4.51 -3.93
C VAL A 294 13.10 5.04 -2.52
N MET A 295 12.26 4.35 -1.74
CA MET A 295 11.97 4.72 -0.35
C MET A 295 13.25 4.71 0.51
N THR A 296 14.14 3.71 0.34
CA THR A 296 15.43 3.65 1.06
C THR A 296 16.28 4.88 0.73
N ILE A 297 16.43 5.19 -0.57
CA ILE A 297 17.21 6.35 -1.02
C ILE A 297 16.64 7.64 -0.42
N LEU A 298 15.32 7.80 -0.44
CA LEU A 298 14.66 8.98 0.12
C LEU A 298 14.82 9.08 1.65
N LEU A 299 14.71 7.97 2.38
CA LEU A 299 14.98 7.96 3.82
C LEU A 299 16.40 8.42 4.15
N MET A 300 17.37 7.99 3.34
CA MET A 300 18.77 8.39 3.51
C MET A 300 19.01 9.86 3.15
N LEU A 301 18.45 10.34 2.03
CA LEU A 301 18.59 11.72 1.56
C LEU A 301 17.91 12.73 2.52
N LEU A 302 16.72 12.39 3.01
CA LEU A 302 15.97 13.24 3.92
C LEU A 302 16.45 13.14 5.38
N LYS A 303 17.39 12.22 5.67
CA LYS A 303 17.93 11.96 7.02
C LYS A 303 16.84 11.70 8.05
N VAL A 304 15.82 10.93 7.66
CA VAL A 304 14.65 10.60 8.50
C VAL A 304 14.97 9.31 9.28
N TYR A 305 15.68 9.46 10.42
CA TYR A 305 16.02 8.32 11.30
C TYR A 305 16.47 8.81 12.69
#